data_30a0260b03101753bca45c8069577e6c
#
_entry.id   30a0260b03101753bca45c8069577e6c
#
_cell.length_a   1.000
_cell.length_b   1.000
_cell.length_c   1.000
_cell.angle_alpha   90.00
_cell.angle_beta   90.00
_cell.angle_gamma   90.00
#
_symmetry.space_group_name_H-M   'P 1'
#
loop_
_entity.id
_entity.type
_entity.pdbx_description
1 polymer ?
#
loop_
_entity_poly.entity_id
_entity_poly.type
_entity_poly.pdbx_seq_one_letter_code
_entity_poly.pdbx_strand_id
1 'polypeptide(L)'
;MKQKFTLISFLGAAALILLSSAHYMNYNPDGKIGFNGSPGEQTCGKSTCHDSFALNSGSGSVSVTVVGAESGFFVPGQQYTVEVTVAQSSAVLFGFGCEALLSSGANAGTLTAGSGSHTGNATVSGNSRRTVTQNENSGLASGSKTWSFTWTAPAAADDVVFYVVGNAANNASGENGDYIYTTSVSLSPVVGVLEVDVENIELSVYPNPTSDEIQLQYQLQRAGEVEVEIYNVSGGLVKSFGKNGKPAGSNLEKISLVDLSSGSYCVQMRLDGKLMASRLVRKH
;
A
#
# COMPACT_ATOMS: atom_id res chain seq x y z
N MET A 1 -35.80 -32.20 -63.33
CA MET A 1 -35.51 -30.82 -62.98
C MET A 1 -36.04 -30.49 -61.60
N LYS A 2 -35.61 -31.21 -60.55
CA LYS A 2 -36.03 -30.96 -59.12
C LYS A 2 -34.93 -31.44 -58.16
N GLN A 3 -33.77 -30.77 -58.07
CA GLN A 3 -32.79 -31.10 -57.04
C GLN A 3 -31.70 -30.01 -56.85
N LYS A 4 -32.03 -28.71 -56.94
CA LYS A 4 -31.02 -27.64 -56.72
C LYS A 4 -31.44 -26.55 -55.76
N PHE A 5 -32.55 -26.68 -55.01
CA PHE A 5 -33.00 -25.58 -54.11
C PHE A 5 -32.82 -25.82 -52.62
N THR A 6 -32.36 -27.02 -52.19
CA THR A 6 -32.31 -27.34 -50.77
C THR A 6 -30.95 -27.10 -50.12
N LEU A 7 -29.88 -26.85 -50.88
CA LEU A 7 -28.52 -26.69 -50.31
C LEU A 7 -28.17 -25.26 -49.92
N ILE A 8 -28.86 -24.24 -50.42
CA ILE A 8 -28.56 -22.84 -50.18
C ILE A 8 -29.17 -22.36 -48.86
N SER A 9 -30.26 -22.97 -48.38
CA SER A 9 -30.93 -22.56 -47.16
C SER A 9 -30.22 -23.01 -45.88
N PHE A 10 -29.40 -24.08 -45.91
CA PHE A 10 -28.65 -24.55 -44.74
C PHE A 10 -27.35 -23.79 -44.50
N LEU A 11 -26.72 -23.25 -45.54
CA LEU A 11 -25.51 -22.43 -45.40
C LEU A 11 -25.82 -21.03 -44.85
N GLY A 12 -27.00 -20.49 -45.15
CA GLY A 12 -27.43 -19.18 -44.63
C GLY A 12 -27.74 -19.21 -43.12
N ALA A 13 -28.34 -20.30 -42.61
CA ALA A 13 -28.66 -20.43 -41.19
C ALA A 13 -27.41 -20.70 -40.32
N ALA A 14 -26.44 -21.46 -40.84
CA ALA A 14 -25.17 -21.68 -40.13
C ALA A 14 -24.29 -20.43 -40.08
N ALA A 15 -24.30 -19.59 -41.10
CA ALA A 15 -23.58 -18.31 -41.11
C ALA A 15 -24.21 -17.27 -40.18
N LEU A 16 -25.54 -17.26 -39.98
CA LEU A 16 -26.19 -16.37 -39.02
C LEU A 16 -25.92 -16.76 -37.54
N ILE A 17 -25.79 -18.07 -37.28
CA ILE A 17 -25.47 -18.56 -35.93
C ILE A 17 -24.00 -18.25 -35.55
N LEU A 18 -23.09 -18.25 -36.52
CA LEU A 18 -21.69 -17.90 -36.30
C LEU A 18 -21.45 -16.39 -36.13
N LEU A 19 -22.33 -15.53 -36.62
CA LEU A 19 -22.25 -14.08 -36.46
C LEU A 19 -22.88 -13.58 -35.18
N SER A 20 -23.73 -14.35 -34.52
CA SER A 20 -24.36 -13.96 -33.24
C SER A 20 -23.52 -14.29 -32.01
N SER A 21 -22.42 -15.04 -32.16
CA SER A 21 -21.51 -15.38 -31.05
C SER A 21 -20.29 -14.45 -30.88
N ALA A 22 -20.18 -13.42 -31.72
CA ALA A 22 -18.96 -12.59 -31.79
C ALA A 22 -19.07 -11.19 -31.17
N HIS A 23 -20.08 -10.92 -30.38
CA HIS A 23 -20.22 -9.59 -29.72
C HIS A 23 -20.44 -9.67 -28.22
N TYR A 24 -19.76 -10.57 -27.50
CA TYR A 24 -19.42 -10.29 -26.12
C TYR A 24 -18.14 -9.44 -26.14
N MET A 25 -18.30 -8.18 -26.45
CA MET A 25 -17.26 -7.21 -26.10
C MET A 25 -17.19 -7.18 -24.58
N ASN A 26 -16.13 -7.74 -24.01
CA ASN A 26 -15.79 -7.51 -22.61
C ASN A 26 -15.63 -6.00 -22.44
N TYR A 27 -16.69 -5.34 -21.94
CA TYR A 27 -16.65 -3.92 -21.69
C TYR A 27 -15.83 -3.70 -20.41
N ASN A 28 -14.60 -3.31 -20.59
CA ASN A 28 -13.64 -3.02 -19.51
C ASN A 28 -13.12 -1.60 -19.69
N PRO A 29 -13.90 -0.60 -19.29
CA PRO A 29 -13.57 0.81 -19.48
C PRO A 29 -12.40 1.25 -18.59
N ASP A 30 -11.85 2.41 -18.89
CA ASP A 30 -10.96 3.14 -18.00
C ASP A 30 -11.60 3.39 -16.63
N GLY A 31 -10.81 3.33 -15.59
CA GLY A 31 -11.27 3.65 -14.25
C GLY A 31 -11.68 5.09 -14.08
N LYS A 32 -12.66 5.33 -13.21
CA LYS A 32 -13.15 6.67 -12.87
C LYS A 32 -12.23 7.34 -11.87
N ILE A 33 -11.95 8.62 -12.09
CA ILE A 33 -11.19 9.48 -11.19
C ILE A 33 -12.12 10.10 -10.15
N GLY A 34 -11.70 10.16 -8.86
CA GLY A 34 -12.44 10.82 -7.81
C GLY A 34 -13.57 9.98 -7.20
N PHE A 35 -13.38 8.66 -7.13
CA PHE A 35 -14.33 7.71 -6.54
C PHE A 35 -13.67 6.70 -5.61
N ASN A 36 -12.65 7.10 -4.86
CA ASN A 36 -11.82 6.21 -4.04
C ASN A 36 -12.39 5.98 -2.63
N GLY A 37 -13.48 6.68 -2.25
CA GLY A 37 -14.09 6.55 -0.94
C GLY A 37 -13.34 7.27 0.18
N SER A 38 -12.45 8.17 -0.15
CA SER A 38 -11.78 9.04 0.81
C SER A 38 -12.71 10.12 1.38
N PRO A 39 -12.32 10.83 2.44
CA PRO A 39 -13.15 11.89 3.01
C PRO A 39 -13.57 12.95 1.96
N GLY A 40 -14.88 13.09 1.78
CA GLY A 40 -15.48 14.00 0.80
C GLY A 40 -15.67 13.42 -0.60
N GLU A 41 -15.21 12.21 -0.87
CA GLU A 41 -15.46 11.46 -2.09
C GLU A 41 -16.55 10.39 -1.92
N GLN A 42 -17.16 10.03 -3.03
CA GLN A 42 -17.99 8.83 -3.15
C GLN A 42 -17.13 7.63 -3.56
N THR A 43 -17.73 6.45 -3.57
CA THR A 43 -17.12 5.24 -4.12
C THR A 43 -17.76 4.87 -5.47
N CYS A 44 -17.18 3.91 -6.18
CA CYS A 44 -17.84 3.29 -7.34
C CYS A 44 -19.20 2.68 -7.00
N GLY A 45 -19.46 2.33 -5.73
CA GLY A 45 -20.72 1.79 -5.22
C GLY A 45 -21.79 2.84 -4.91
N LYS A 46 -21.67 4.07 -5.43
CA LYS A 46 -22.72 5.08 -5.27
C LYS A 46 -23.99 4.72 -6.05
N SER A 47 -25.13 5.27 -5.63
CA SER A 47 -26.38 5.17 -6.38
C SER A 47 -26.20 5.63 -7.84
N THR A 48 -26.73 4.89 -8.79
CA THR A 48 -26.56 5.08 -10.25
C THR A 48 -25.24 4.59 -10.85
N CYS A 49 -24.39 3.92 -10.07
CA CYS A 49 -23.21 3.21 -10.56
C CYS A 49 -23.31 1.72 -10.10
N HIS A 50 -22.27 1.16 -9.47
CA HIS A 50 -22.26 -0.24 -9.01
C HIS A 50 -22.93 -0.37 -7.64
N ASP A 51 -24.24 -0.18 -7.54
CA ASP A 51 -25.01 -0.12 -6.27
C ASP A 51 -25.87 -1.36 -6.01
N SER A 52 -25.67 -2.45 -6.75
CA SER A 52 -26.44 -3.69 -6.58
C SER A 52 -26.26 -4.32 -5.20
N PHE A 53 -25.13 -4.13 -4.58
CA PHE A 53 -24.79 -4.67 -3.26
C PHE A 53 -24.20 -3.60 -2.34
N ALA A 54 -24.37 -3.77 -1.03
CA ALA A 54 -23.72 -2.89 -0.07
C ALA A 54 -22.18 -3.00 -0.16
N LEU A 55 -21.48 -1.91 0.15
CA LEU A 55 -20.02 -1.91 0.20
C LEU A 55 -19.48 -3.02 1.12
N ASN A 56 -18.44 -3.71 0.69
CA ASN A 56 -17.77 -4.77 1.43
C ASN A 56 -18.68 -5.97 1.81
N SER A 57 -19.80 -6.18 1.10
CA SER A 57 -20.76 -7.25 1.45
C SER A 57 -20.47 -8.58 0.76
N GLY A 58 -19.61 -8.61 -0.24
CA GLY A 58 -19.22 -9.84 -0.94
C GLY A 58 -18.19 -10.68 -0.19
N SER A 59 -17.82 -11.82 -0.77
CA SER A 59 -16.77 -12.71 -0.22
C SER A 59 -15.35 -12.32 -0.66
N GLY A 60 -15.21 -11.27 -1.44
CA GLY A 60 -13.93 -10.77 -1.93
C GLY A 60 -13.32 -9.70 -1.01
N SER A 61 -12.30 -9.04 -1.53
CA SER A 61 -11.59 -7.98 -0.81
C SER A 61 -10.84 -7.06 -1.76
N VAL A 62 -10.43 -5.90 -1.24
CA VAL A 62 -9.37 -5.08 -1.82
C VAL A 62 -8.28 -4.89 -0.77
N SER A 63 -7.04 -4.94 -1.19
CA SER A 63 -5.87 -4.68 -0.34
C SER A 63 -4.89 -3.74 -1.02
N VAL A 64 -4.12 -3.02 -0.22
CA VAL A 64 -3.00 -2.20 -0.67
C VAL A 64 -1.77 -2.52 0.15
N THR A 65 -0.64 -2.70 -0.53
CA THR A 65 0.67 -2.89 0.09
C THR A 65 1.62 -1.83 -0.47
N VAL A 66 2.30 -1.12 0.42
CA VAL A 66 3.41 -0.24 0.05
C VAL A 66 4.69 -1.00 0.35
N VAL A 67 5.31 -1.54 -0.70
CA VAL A 67 6.46 -2.46 -0.59
C VAL A 67 7.65 -1.72 0.02
N GLY A 68 8.17 -2.25 1.13
CA GLY A 68 9.22 -1.63 1.93
C GLY A 68 8.71 -0.70 3.04
N ALA A 69 7.37 -0.52 3.16
CA ALA A 69 6.72 0.24 4.23
C ALA A 69 5.62 -0.58 4.95
N GLU A 70 5.69 -1.91 4.89
CA GLU A 70 4.70 -2.84 5.48
C GLU A 70 4.61 -2.73 6.99
N SER A 71 5.67 -2.19 7.63
CA SER A 71 5.68 -1.87 9.07
C SER A 71 4.79 -0.69 9.45
N GLY A 72 4.19 0.02 8.46
CA GLY A 72 3.41 1.22 8.69
C GLY A 72 4.25 2.51 8.72
N PHE A 73 5.51 2.46 8.26
CA PHE A 73 6.40 3.61 8.23
C PHE A 73 7.02 3.82 6.86
N PHE A 74 7.21 5.09 6.49
CA PHE A 74 7.89 5.49 5.26
C PHE A 74 8.99 6.52 5.52
N VAL A 75 10.00 6.55 4.66
CA VAL A 75 11.04 7.58 4.67
C VAL A 75 10.59 8.74 3.79
N PRO A 76 10.51 9.98 4.30
CA PRO A 76 10.16 11.16 3.52
C PRO A 76 11.03 11.30 2.27
N GLY A 77 10.39 11.60 1.13
CA GLY A 77 11.05 11.73 -0.16
C GLY A 77 11.45 10.44 -0.86
N GLN A 78 11.36 9.28 -0.20
CA GLN A 78 11.67 7.98 -0.80
C GLN A 78 10.58 7.54 -1.78
N GLN A 79 11.00 6.78 -2.79
CA GLN A 79 10.10 6.16 -3.75
C GLN A 79 9.80 4.72 -3.36
N TYR A 80 8.52 4.33 -3.46
CA TYR A 80 7.99 3.01 -3.12
C TYR A 80 7.18 2.43 -4.27
N THR A 81 7.17 1.11 -4.38
CA THR A 81 6.19 0.39 -5.18
C THR A 81 4.91 0.21 -4.37
N VAL A 82 3.78 0.54 -4.94
CA VAL A 82 2.45 0.30 -4.36
C VAL A 82 1.75 -0.77 -5.16
N GLU A 83 1.24 -1.78 -4.47
CA GLU A 83 0.48 -2.87 -5.07
C GLU A 83 -0.96 -2.84 -4.55
N VAL A 84 -1.92 -2.76 -5.47
CA VAL A 84 -3.35 -2.88 -5.16
C VAL A 84 -3.85 -4.19 -5.74
N THR A 85 -4.42 -5.03 -4.88
CA THR A 85 -5.03 -6.31 -5.27
C THR A 85 -6.52 -6.29 -4.97
N VAL A 86 -7.35 -6.57 -5.99
CA VAL A 86 -8.78 -6.85 -5.84
C VAL A 86 -8.98 -8.33 -6.07
N ALA A 87 -9.68 -8.98 -5.13
CA ALA A 87 -9.91 -10.43 -5.16
C ALA A 87 -11.38 -10.77 -4.95
N GLN A 88 -11.91 -11.64 -5.80
CA GLN A 88 -13.24 -12.24 -5.72
C GLN A 88 -13.24 -13.50 -6.57
N SER A 89 -13.35 -14.67 -5.97
CA SER A 89 -13.15 -15.96 -6.64
C SER A 89 -14.04 -16.20 -7.87
N SER A 90 -15.25 -15.63 -7.87
CA SER A 90 -16.22 -15.74 -8.97
C SER A 90 -16.07 -14.65 -10.03
N ALA A 91 -15.27 -13.63 -9.82
CA ALA A 91 -15.12 -12.52 -10.76
C ALA A 91 -14.04 -12.80 -11.79
N VAL A 92 -14.23 -12.22 -12.97
CA VAL A 92 -13.29 -12.32 -14.11
C VAL A 92 -12.91 -10.94 -14.67
N LEU A 93 -13.47 -9.89 -14.11
CA LEU A 93 -13.21 -8.51 -14.47
C LEU A 93 -13.04 -7.68 -13.18
N PHE A 94 -11.99 -6.87 -13.13
CA PHE A 94 -11.64 -6.09 -11.96
C PHE A 94 -11.32 -4.64 -12.34
N GLY A 95 -11.60 -3.74 -11.40
CA GLY A 95 -11.21 -2.35 -11.46
C GLY A 95 -10.71 -1.87 -10.10
N PHE A 96 -9.95 -0.79 -10.08
CA PHE A 96 -9.49 -0.18 -8.85
C PHE A 96 -9.38 1.33 -8.95
N GLY A 97 -9.32 2.00 -7.80
CA GLY A 97 -8.88 3.38 -7.65
C GLY A 97 -8.08 3.51 -6.37
N CYS A 98 -7.03 4.30 -6.40
CA CYS A 98 -6.17 4.56 -5.26
C CYS A 98 -5.70 6.00 -5.23
N GLU A 99 -5.75 6.62 -4.05
CA GLU A 99 -5.14 7.92 -3.77
C GLU A 99 -4.42 7.91 -2.43
N ALA A 100 -3.41 8.77 -2.27
CA ALA A 100 -2.67 8.96 -1.04
C ALA A 100 -2.86 10.39 -0.56
N LEU A 101 -3.39 10.57 0.65
CA LEU A 101 -3.77 11.87 1.19
C LEU A 101 -3.13 12.15 2.55
N LEU A 102 -2.87 13.43 2.80
CA LEU A 102 -2.61 13.99 4.12
C LEU A 102 -3.93 14.17 4.90
N SER A 103 -3.87 14.40 6.19
CA SER A 103 -5.03 14.71 7.04
C SER A 103 -5.80 15.96 6.58
N SER A 104 -5.13 16.89 5.89
CA SER A 104 -5.74 18.07 5.26
C SER A 104 -6.60 17.75 4.03
N GLY A 105 -6.54 16.52 3.53
CA GLY A 105 -7.17 16.09 2.29
C GLY A 105 -6.40 16.48 1.01
N ALA A 106 -5.20 17.03 1.13
CA ALA A 106 -4.28 17.26 0.01
C ALA A 106 -3.54 15.98 -0.37
N ASN A 107 -2.98 15.92 -1.59
CA ASN A 107 -2.15 14.79 -2.01
C ASN A 107 -0.96 14.61 -1.07
N ALA A 108 -0.72 13.38 -0.68
CA ALA A 108 0.46 12.98 0.07
C ALA A 108 1.52 12.43 -0.89
N GLY A 109 2.44 13.28 -1.32
CA GLY A 109 3.47 12.92 -2.29
C GLY A 109 2.95 12.80 -3.72
N THR A 110 3.59 11.94 -4.51
CA THR A 110 3.30 11.82 -5.95
C THR A 110 3.04 10.37 -6.34
N LEU A 111 1.87 10.11 -6.91
CA LEU A 111 1.52 8.84 -7.52
C LEU A 111 1.86 8.86 -9.02
N THR A 112 2.55 7.83 -9.49
CA THR A 112 2.92 7.63 -10.89
C THR A 112 2.39 6.29 -11.37
N ALA A 113 1.59 6.29 -12.42
CA ALA A 113 0.99 5.07 -12.97
C ALA A 113 2.04 4.05 -13.41
N GLY A 114 1.71 2.78 -13.23
CA GLY A 114 2.44 1.64 -13.76
C GLY A 114 1.75 0.99 -14.96
N SER A 115 2.17 -0.22 -15.30
CA SER A 115 1.56 -0.97 -16.39
C SER A 115 0.08 -1.25 -16.14
N GLY A 116 -0.77 -1.00 -17.14
CA GLY A 116 -2.21 -1.23 -17.06
C GLY A 116 -2.96 -0.21 -16.19
N SER A 117 -2.35 0.91 -15.84
CA SER A 117 -2.98 1.98 -15.06
C SER A 117 -2.67 3.36 -15.63
N HIS A 118 -3.47 4.34 -15.26
CA HIS A 118 -3.25 5.76 -15.55
C HIS A 118 -3.55 6.61 -14.31
N THR A 119 -3.21 7.88 -14.37
CA THR A 119 -3.51 8.84 -13.31
C THR A 119 -4.41 9.96 -13.85
N GLY A 120 -5.25 10.48 -12.97
CA GLY A 120 -6.04 11.67 -13.23
C GLY A 120 -6.27 12.47 -11.96
N ASN A 121 -6.77 13.69 -12.09
CA ASN A 121 -7.03 14.57 -10.95
C ASN A 121 -8.53 14.87 -10.86
N ALA A 122 -9.06 14.90 -9.62
CA ALA A 122 -10.39 15.40 -9.29
C ALA A 122 -10.28 16.50 -8.23
N THR A 123 -11.20 17.46 -8.26
CA THR A 123 -11.28 18.47 -7.20
C THR A 123 -12.28 18.02 -6.14
N VAL A 124 -11.83 17.83 -4.91
CA VAL A 124 -12.65 17.40 -3.78
C VAL A 124 -12.41 18.34 -2.61
N SER A 125 -13.48 18.98 -2.13
CA SER A 125 -13.41 19.94 -1.01
C SER A 125 -12.31 21.01 -1.20
N GLY A 126 -12.12 21.48 -2.43
CA GLY A 126 -11.12 22.50 -2.78
C GLY A 126 -9.70 21.98 -3.04
N ASN A 127 -9.40 20.71 -2.77
CA ASN A 127 -8.13 20.09 -3.06
C ASN A 127 -8.15 19.38 -4.43
N SER A 128 -7.10 19.56 -5.23
CA SER A 128 -6.86 18.74 -6.43
C SER A 128 -6.23 17.43 -6.00
N ARG A 129 -6.99 16.33 -6.05
CA ARG A 129 -6.54 14.99 -5.64
C ARG A 129 -6.20 14.13 -6.84
N ARG A 130 -5.10 13.39 -6.72
CA ARG A 130 -4.60 12.51 -7.77
C ARG A 130 -4.95 11.07 -7.48
N THR A 131 -5.68 10.45 -8.40
CA THR A 131 -6.02 9.03 -8.37
C THR A 131 -5.16 8.26 -9.36
N VAL A 132 -4.74 7.04 -8.99
CA VAL A 132 -4.30 5.99 -9.92
C VAL A 132 -5.45 5.01 -10.10
N THR A 133 -5.77 4.63 -11.34
CA THR A 133 -6.84 3.68 -11.67
C THR A 133 -6.48 2.85 -12.90
N GLN A 134 -7.26 1.80 -13.20
CA GLN A 134 -6.99 0.92 -14.33
C GLN A 134 -7.20 1.61 -15.68
N ASN A 135 -6.38 1.19 -16.66
CA ASN A 135 -6.61 1.48 -18.07
C ASN A 135 -7.73 0.60 -18.65
N GLU A 136 -8.30 1.04 -19.74
CA GLU A 136 -9.16 0.21 -20.56
C GLU A 136 -8.53 -1.17 -20.83
N ASN A 137 -9.32 -2.23 -20.74
CA ASN A 137 -8.93 -3.61 -20.98
C ASN A 137 -7.81 -4.19 -20.06
N SER A 138 -7.44 -3.51 -18.99
CA SER A 138 -6.42 -4.00 -18.06
C SER A 138 -6.96 -4.78 -16.86
N GLY A 139 -8.28 -4.86 -16.68
CA GLY A 139 -8.95 -5.49 -15.55
C GLY A 139 -9.24 -6.98 -15.69
N LEU A 140 -9.04 -7.59 -16.87
CA LEU A 140 -9.34 -9.01 -17.09
C LEU A 140 -8.38 -9.90 -16.30
N ALA A 141 -8.94 -10.80 -15.48
CA ALA A 141 -8.22 -11.80 -14.69
C ALA A 141 -9.23 -12.82 -14.13
N SER A 142 -8.76 -13.93 -13.55
CA SER A 142 -9.60 -14.92 -12.89
C SER A 142 -9.36 -14.90 -11.39
N GLY A 143 -10.39 -14.58 -10.62
CA GLY A 143 -10.39 -14.64 -9.16
C GLY A 143 -9.68 -13.49 -8.46
N SER A 144 -8.68 -12.88 -9.07
CA SER A 144 -7.99 -11.69 -8.52
C SER A 144 -7.19 -10.95 -9.59
N LYS A 145 -6.95 -9.66 -9.33
CA LYS A 145 -6.11 -8.81 -10.16
C LYS A 145 -5.27 -7.90 -9.29
N THR A 146 -3.97 -7.81 -9.60
CA THR A 146 -3.03 -6.87 -8.97
C THR A 146 -2.53 -5.86 -9.99
N TRP A 147 -2.47 -4.60 -9.57
CA TRP A 147 -1.78 -3.52 -10.29
C TRP A 147 -0.67 -2.98 -9.41
N SER A 148 0.47 -2.67 -10.04
CA SER A 148 1.61 -2.06 -9.38
C SER A 148 1.89 -0.70 -10.00
N PHE A 149 2.15 0.29 -9.15
CA PHE A 149 2.48 1.66 -9.54
C PHE A 149 3.46 2.25 -8.53
N THR A 150 3.94 3.48 -8.76
CA THR A 150 4.95 4.10 -7.91
C THR A 150 4.35 5.22 -7.07
N TRP A 151 4.77 5.30 -5.81
CA TRP A 151 4.53 6.43 -4.93
C TRP A 151 5.84 7.02 -4.47
N THR A 152 6.04 8.34 -4.71
CA THR A 152 7.12 9.10 -4.08
C THR A 152 6.53 9.79 -2.86
N ALA A 153 7.03 9.43 -1.69
CA ALA A 153 6.55 9.95 -0.42
C ALA A 153 6.75 11.48 -0.32
N PRO A 154 5.89 12.20 0.42
CA PRO A 154 6.09 13.64 0.65
C PRO A 154 7.42 13.89 1.38
N ALA A 155 8.06 15.02 1.09
CA ALA A 155 9.26 15.45 1.82
C ALA A 155 8.93 15.92 3.26
N ALA A 156 7.70 16.39 3.48
CA ALA A 156 7.21 16.74 4.81
C ALA A 156 6.91 15.47 5.64
N ALA A 157 7.16 15.56 6.93
CA ALA A 157 6.98 14.46 7.87
C ALA A 157 5.55 14.45 8.44
N ASP A 158 4.56 14.19 7.58
CA ASP A 158 3.14 14.08 7.93
C ASP A 158 2.62 12.68 7.67
N ASP A 159 1.63 12.24 8.45
CA ASP A 159 0.94 10.98 8.24
C ASP A 159 0.23 10.94 6.88
N VAL A 160 0.28 9.79 6.24
CA VAL A 160 -0.31 9.53 4.93
C VAL A 160 -1.35 8.43 5.06
N VAL A 161 -2.51 8.61 4.43
CA VAL A 161 -3.53 7.57 4.31
C VAL A 161 -3.74 7.24 2.84
N PHE A 162 -3.54 5.99 2.49
CA PHE A 162 -3.96 5.43 1.20
C PHE A 162 -5.42 5.03 1.30
N TYR A 163 -6.26 5.57 0.41
CA TYR A 163 -7.66 5.17 0.23
C TYR A 163 -7.79 4.38 -1.06
N VAL A 164 -8.40 3.21 -0.97
CA VAL A 164 -8.48 2.28 -2.09
C VAL A 164 -9.89 1.74 -2.24
N VAL A 165 -10.36 1.76 -3.48
CA VAL A 165 -11.58 1.09 -3.90
C VAL A 165 -11.23 -0.01 -4.90
N GLY A 166 -11.93 -1.13 -4.82
CA GLY A 166 -11.88 -2.23 -5.78
C GLY A 166 -13.27 -2.56 -6.29
N ASN A 167 -13.37 -2.82 -7.59
CA ASN A 167 -14.57 -3.40 -8.22
C ASN A 167 -14.26 -4.84 -8.63
N ALA A 168 -15.09 -5.78 -8.22
CA ALA A 168 -15.10 -7.16 -8.70
C ALA A 168 -16.39 -7.36 -9.50
N ALA A 169 -16.25 -7.28 -10.83
CA ALA A 169 -17.36 -7.26 -11.76
C ALA A 169 -17.73 -8.66 -12.26
N ASN A 170 -19.03 -8.84 -12.51
CA ASN A 170 -19.58 -10.09 -13.05
C ASN A 170 -19.39 -10.24 -14.58
N ASN A 171 -18.76 -9.24 -15.22
CA ASN A 171 -18.55 -9.17 -16.68
C ASN A 171 -19.85 -9.21 -17.50
N ALA A 172 -21.00 -8.85 -16.92
CA ALA A 172 -22.22 -8.59 -17.65
C ALA A 172 -22.20 -7.18 -18.26
N SER A 173 -23.02 -6.93 -19.27
CA SER A 173 -23.18 -5.58 -19.80
C SER A 173 -23.87 -4.69 -18.76
N GLY A 174 -23.21 -3.61 -18.34
CA GLY A 174 -23.74 -2.64 -17.35
C GLY A 174 -23.07 -2.76 -15.98
N GLU A 175 -23.61 -2.03 -15.03
CA GLU A 175 -23.03 -1.80 -13.71
C GLU A 175 -23.68 -2.68 -12.63
N ASN A 176 -24.63 -3.54 -13.00
CA ASN A 176 -25.41 -4.36 -12.07
C ASN A 176 -24.71 -5.68 -11.75
N GLY A 177 -24.76 -6.06 -10.48
CA GLY A 177 -24.25 -7.35 -10.00
C GLY A 177 -22.77 -7.35 -9.66
N ASP A 178 -22.15 -6.19 -9.56
CA ASP A 178 -20.76 -5.98 -9.18
C ASP A 178 -20.62 -5.78 -7.66
N TYR A 179 -19.53 -6.26 -7.10
CA TYR A 179 -19.17 -6.04 -5.69
C TYR A 179 -18.11 -4.96 -5.58
N ILE A 180 -18.37 -3.99 -4.71
CA ILE A 180 -17.42 -2.90 -4.43
C ILE A 180 -16.81 -3.10 -3.04
N TYR A 181 -15.49 -3.08 -3.00
CA TYR A 181 -14.67 -3.20 -1.80
C TYR A 181 -13.89 -1.93 -1.56
N THR A 182 -13.71 -1.58 -0.30
CA THR A 182 -12.91 -0.42 0.12
C THR A 182 -11.98 -0.80 1.24
N THR A 183 -10.81 -0.19 1.27
CA THR A 183 -9.86 -0.29 2.38
C THR A 183 -9.05 0.99 2.51
N SER A 184 -8.39 1.17 3.64
CA SER A 184 -7.41 2.23 3.82
C SER A 184 -6.23 1.72 4.63
N VAL A 185 -5.05 2.25 4.34
CA VAL A 185 -3.81 1.98 5.08
C VAL A 185 -3.16 3.30 5.45
N SER A 186 -2.84 3.46 6.73
CA SER A 186 -2.12 4.63 7.23
C SER A 186 -0.64 4.32 7.35
N LEU A 187 0.19 5.26 6.91
CA LEU A 187 1.64 5.23 7.07
C LEU A 187 2.08 6.49 7.78
N SER A 188 3.01 6.34 8.74
CA SER A 188 3.66 7.47 9.41
C SER A 188 5.07 7.69 8.86
N PRO A 189 5.54 8.94 8.78
CA PRO A 189 6.90 9.21 8.38
C PRO A 189 7.88 8.71 9.44
N VAL A 190 9.00 8.18 9.00
CA VAL A 190 10.15 7.99 9.89
C VAL A 190 10.72 9.38 10.17
N VAL A 191 10.34 9.97 11.28
CA VAL A 191 10.85 11.27 11.70
C VAL A 191 12.08 11.09 12.59
N GLY A 192 13.23 11.54 12.10
CA GLY A 192 14.44 11.70 12.90
C GLY A 192 15.25 10.45 13.15
N VAL A 193 15.00 9.36 12.41
CA VAL A 193 15.79 8.15 12.54
C VAL A 193 16.19 7.62 11.18
N LEU A 194 17.19 8.23 10.58
CA LEU A 194 18.02 7.50 9.62
C LEU A 194 18.75 6.41 10.43
N GLU A 195 18.73 5.17 9.97
CA GLU A 195 19.75 4.22 10.42
C GLU A 195 21.09 4.83 10.05
N VAL A 196 21.85 5.24 11.06
CA VAL A 196 23.12 5.93 10.87
C VAL A 196 24.19 5.06 11.52
N ASP A 197 25.17 4.69 10.73
CA ASP A 197 26.45 4.23 11.23
C ASP A 197 27.45 5.37 11.04
N VAL A 198 27.79 6.04 12.12
CA VAL A 198 28.81 7.09 12.15
C VAL A 198 30.09 6.45 12.70
N GLU A 199 31.20 6.57 11.97
CA GLU A 199 32.51 6.02 12.36
C GLU A 199 32.60 4.48 12.39
N ASN A 200 32.01 3.76 11.41
CA ASN A 200 32.12 2.31 11.22
C ASN A 200 31.75 1.46 12.45
N ILE A 201 30.77 1.89 13.24
CA ILE A 201 30.20 1.04 14.28
C ILE A 201 29.05 0.24 13.69
N GLU A 202 29.25 -1.07 13.56
CA GLU A 202 28.18 -2.01 13.26
C GLU A 202 27.33 -2.23 14.53
N LEU A 203 26.11 -1.70 14.54
CA LEU A 203 25.10 -1.98 15.57
C LEU A 203 24.10 -2.99 15.02
N SER A 204 24.03 -4.17 15.61
CA SER A 204 22.99 -5.15 15.35
C SER A 204 21.99 -5.18 16.51
N VAL A 205 20.69 -5.24 16.17
CA VAL A 205 19.60 -5.30 17.15
C VAL A 205 18.72 -6.51 16.84
N TYR A 206 18.60 -7.44 17.77
CA TYR A 206 17.82 -8.66 17.59
C TYR A 206 17.23 -9.17 18.92
N PRO A 207 16.10 -9.92 18.88
CA PRO A 207 15.23 -10.12 17.73
C PRO A 207 14.55 -8.81 17.30
N ASN A 208 14.28 -8.65 16.02
CA ASN A 208 13.47 -7.57 15.49
C ASN A 208 12.58 -8.16 14.36
N PRO A 209 11.28 -8.26 14.50
CA PRO A 209 10.46 -7.79 15.65
C PRO A 209 10.72 -8.53 16.97
N THR A 210 10.31 -7.89 18.08
CA THR A 210 10.46 -8.41 19.45
C THR A 210 9.15 -8.33 20.24
N SER A 211 9.03 -9.14 21.30
CA SER A 211 7.95 -9.01 22.28
C SER A 211 8.37 -8.13 23.47
N ASP A 212 9.46 -8.47 24.13
CA ASP A 212 9.79 -7.88 25.43
C ASP A 212 11.26 -7.47 25.62
N GLU A 213 12.19 -8.04 24.84
CA GLU A 213 13.62 -7.81 25.00
C GLU A 213 14.32 -7.77 23.67
N ILE A 214 15.30 -6.88 23.53
CA ILE A 214 16.26 -6.86 22.42
C ILE A 214 17.68 -7.03 22.94
N GLN A 215 18.54 -7.53 22.09
CA GLN A 215 19.98 -7.58 22.28
C GLN A 215 20.63 -6.61 21.32
N LEU A 216 21.53 -5.78 21.85
CA LEU A 216 22.37 -4.87 21.09
C LEU A 216 23.75 -5.49 21.01
N GLN A 217 24.19 -5.81 19.80
CA GLN A 217 25.57 -6.24 19.54
C GLN A 217 26.26 -5.15 18.75
N TYR A 218 27.42 -4.71 19.24
CA TYR A 218 28.19 -3.65 18.60
C TYR A 218 29.69 -3.81 18.89
N GLN A 219 30.52 -3.18 18.06
CA GLN A 219 31.97 -3.20 18.21
C GLN A 219 32.51 -1.78 18.38
N LEU A 220 33.20 -1.53 19.48
CA LEU A 220 33.85 -0.25 19.77
C LEU A 220 35.31 -0.28 19.35
N GLN A 221 35.76 0.77 18.68
CA GLN A 221 37.16 0.96 18.29
C GLN A 221 38.03 1.36 19.50
N ARG A 222 37.43 2.01 20.50
CA ARG A 222 38.05 2.46 21.75
C ARG A 222 37.08 2.30 22.90
N ALA A 223 37.60 2.24 24.12
CA ALA A 223 36.77 2.30 25.31
C ALA A 223 36.12 3.69 25.46
N GLY A 224 34.90 3.73 26.01
CA GLY A 224 34.16 4.97 26.24
C GLY A 224 32.85 4.75 26.97
N GLU A 225 32.14 5.82 27.24
CA GLU A 225 30.81 5.79 27.89
C GLU A 225 29.74 5.57 26.84
N VAL A 226 29.07 4.44 26.89
CA VAL A 226 27.93 4.11 26.00
C VAL A 226 26.63 4.47 26.68
N GLU A 227 25.77 5.17 25.98
CA GLU A 227 24.40 5.51 26.36
C GLU A 227 23.45 4.98 25.26
N VAL A 228 22.36 4.32 25.67
CA VAL A 228 21.34 3.83 24.79
C VAL A 228 20.03 4.55 25.10
N GLU A 229 19.45 5.14 24.09
CA GLU A 229 18.18 5.87 24.18
C GLU A 229 17.17 5.26 23.23
N ILE A 230 15.91 5.14 23.67
CA ILE A 230 14.81 4.62 22.87
C ILE A 230 13.79 5.74 22.70
N TYR A 231 13.48 6.02 21.46
CA TYR A 231 12.51 7.03 21.04
C TYR A 231 11.30 6.37 20.41
N ASN A 232 10.12 6.94 20.62
CA ASN A 232 8.93 6.58 19.84
C ASN A 232 9.00 7.23 18.45
N VAL A 233 8.05 6.87 17.59
CA VAL A 233 7.97 7.40 16.20
C VAL A 233 7.74 8.92 16.13
N SER A 234 7.23 9.54 17.17
CA SER A 234 7.06 11.01 17.25
C SER A 234 8.34 11.74 17.70
N GLY A 235 9.46 11.00 17.89
CA GLY A 235 10.73 11.57 18.38
C GLY A 235 10.78 11.79 19.89
N GLY A 236 9.75 11.35 20.63
CA GLY A 236 9.74 11.42 22.09
C GLY A 236 10.63 10.34 22.71
N LEU A 237 11.54 10.74 23.62
CA LEU A 237 12.33 9.79 24.42
C LEU A 237 11.39 9.01 25.35
N VAL A 238 11.36 7.69 25.21
CA VAL A 238 10.50 6.80 26.00
C VAL A 238 11.27 5.96 27.01
N LYS A 239 12.58 5.73 26.75
CA LYS A 239 13.45 5.00 27.67
C LYS A 239 14.90 5.41 27.45
N SER A 240 15.67 5.51 28.54
CA SER A 240 17.09 5.76 28.48
C SER A 240 17.81 4.81 29.43
N PHE A 241 18.90 4.25 28.95
CA PHE A 241 19.84 3.43 29.69
C PHE A 241 21.10 4.27 29.84
N GLY A 242 21.35 4.71 31.06
CA GLY A 242 22.39 5.70 31.37
C GLY A 242 23.79 5.27 30.91
N LYS A 243 24.71 6.21 31.04
CA LYS A 243 26.10 6.06 30.61
C LYS A 243 26.81 4.95 31.37
N ASN A 244 27.29 3.96 30.60
CA ASN A 244 28.07 2.84 31.11
C ASN A 244 29.41 2.77 30.39
N GLY A 245 30.52 2.72 31.15
CA GLY A 245 31.84 2.51 30.57
C GLY A 245 31.96 1.13 29.91
N LYS A 246 32.29 1.11 28.64
CA LYS A 246 32.45 -0.11 27.84
C LYS A 246 33.87 -0.21 27.28
N PRO A 247 34.47 -1.43 27.26
CA PRO A 247 35.78 -1.62 26.68
C PRO A 247 35.73 -1.55 25.14
N ALA A 248 36.89 -1.33 24.52
CA ALA A 248 37.06 -1.55 23.10
C ALA A 248 36.79 -3.02 22.75
N GLY A 249 36.35 -3.28 21.52
CA GLY A 249 36.00 -4.60 21.02
C GLY A 249 34.51 -4.88 21.01
N SER A 250 34.14 -6.16 20.91
CA SER A 250 32.75 -6.60 20.82
C SER A 250 32.04 -6.49 22.16
N ASN A 251 30.87 -5.85 22.15
CA ASN A 251 29.99 -5.68 23.31
C ASN A 251 28.60 -6.24 23.00
N LEU A 252 27.94 -6.78 24.03
CA LEU A 252 26.58 -7.29 23.95
C LEU A 252 25.79 -6.76 25.15
N GLU A 253 24.64 -6.16 24.89
CA GLU A 253 23.73 -5.66 25.92
C GLU A 253 22.31 -6.17 25.69
N LYS A 254 21.60 -6.41 26.79
CA LYS A 254 20.17 -6.76 26.78
C LYS A 254 19.36 -5.60 27.26
N ILE A 255 18.34 -5.26 26.51
CA ILE A 255 17.46 -4.12 26.74
C ILE A 255 16.03 -4.63 26.88
N SER A 256 15.42 -4.43 28.04
CA SER A 256 14.02 -4.75 28.26
C SER A 256 13.10 -3.66 27.70
N LEU A 257 12.09 -4.09 26.94
CA LEU A 257 11.04 -3.25 26.36
C LEU A 257 9.66 -3.54 26.99
N VAL A 258 9.59 -4.32 28.07
CA VAL A 258 8.32 -4.79 28.67
C VAL A 258 7.35 -3.65 28.94
N ASP A 259 7.86 -2.50 29.41
CA ASP A 259 7.05 -1.33 29.79
C ASP A 259 6.58 -0.49 28.58
N LEU A 260 7.02 -0.84 27.36
CA LEU A 260 6.62 -0.14 26.14
C LEU A 260 5.40 -0.81 25.49
N SER A 261 4.50 -0.01 24.93
CA SER A 261 3.37 -0.52 24.14
C SER A 261 3.85 -1.16 22.83
N SER A 262 3.01 -1.98 22.20
CA SER A 262 3.27 -2.45 20.83
C SER A 262 3.42 -1.27 19.90
N GLY A 263 4.43 -1.31 19.03
CA GLY A 263 4.75 -0.19 18.15
C GLY A 263 6.18 -0.25 17.64
N SER A 264 6.57 0.78 16.90
CA SER A 264 7.93 0.95 16.41
C SER A 264 8.68 1.98 17.22
N TYR A 265 9.95 1.69 17.44
CA TYR A 265 10.85 2.48 18.27
C TYR A 265 12.18 2.66 17.57
N CYS A 266 12.82 3.79 17.83
CA CYS A 266 14.20 4.01 17.45
C CYS A 266 15.11 3.78 18.64
N VAL A 267 16.06 2.88 18.49
CA VAL A 267 17.16 2.68 19.42
C VAL A 267 18.34 3.48 18.91
N GLN A 268 18.78 4.47 19.68
CA GLN A 268 19.99 5.27 19.43
C GLN A 268 21.09 4.86 20.39
N MET A 269 22.30 4.70 19.87
CA MET A 269 23.50 4.46 20.67
C MET A 269 24.44 5.64 20.56
N ARG A 270 24.87 6.17 21.69
CA ARG A 270 25.87 7.24 21.79
C ARG A 270 27.13 6.74 22.47
N LEU A 271 28.28 7.22 22.02
CA LEU A 271 29.57 7.03 22.66
C LEU A 271 30.11 8.40 23.05
N ASP A 272 30.38 8.59 24.34
CA ASP A 272 30.85 9.87 24.92
C ASP A 272 29.94 11.05 24.50
N GLY A 273 28.62 10.80 24.43
CA GLY A 273 27.60 11.79 24.06
C GLY A 273 27.41 12.00 22.55
N LYS A 274 28.28 11.45 21.69
CA LYS A 274 28.14 11.53 20.24
C LYS A 274 27.29 10.37 19.70
N LEU A 275 26.30 10.65 18.86
CA LEU A 275 25.52 9.62 18.19
C LEU A 275 26.43 8.76 17.29
N MET A 276 26.39 7.47 17.48
CA MET A 276 27.21 6.50 16.76
C MET A 276 26.39 5.67 15.79
N ALA A 277 25.22 5.19 16.24
CA ALA A 277 24.34 4.36 15.42
C ALA A 277 22.88 4.50 15.89
N SER A 278 21.96 4.23 14.98
CA SER A 278 20.54 4.09 15.29
C SER A 278 19.93 2.93 14.52
N ARG A 279 18.94 2.25 15.14
CA ARG A 279 18.21 1.13 14.52
C ARG A 279 16.73 1.21 14.85
N LEU A 280 15.93 0.88 13.86
CA LEU A 280 14.49 0.75 14.07
C LEU A 280 14.18 -0.62 14.66
N VAL A 281 13.30 -0.66 15.68
CA VAL A 281 12.85 -1.87 16.36
C VAL A 281 11.34 -1.89 16.41
N ARG A 282 10.75 -3.03 16.08
CA ARG A 282 9.31 -3.25 16.19
C ARG A 282 9.01 -4.14 17.39
N LYS A 283 8.13 -3.65 18.28
CA LYS A 283 7.55 -4.43 19.38
C LYS A 283 6.13 -4.87 19.02
N HIS A 284 5.83 -6.15 19.26
CA HIS A 284 4.49 -6.74 19.12
C HIS A 284 3.65 -6.60 20.37
#